data_30442508b98f9f2712c1528b2effb36e
#
_entry.id   30442508b98f9f2712c1528b2effb36e
#
_cell.length_a   1.000
_cell.length_b   1.000
_cell.length_c   1.000
_cell.angle_alpha   90.00
_cell.angle_beta   90.00
_cell.angle_gamma   90.00
#
_symmetry.space_group_name_H-M   'P 1'
#
loop_
_entity.id
_entity.type
_entity.pdbx_description
1 polymer ?
#
loop_
_entity_poly.entity_id
_entity_poly.type
_entity_poly.pdbx_seq_one_letter_code
_entity_poly.pdbx_strand_id
1 'polypeptide(L)'
;MIRISTVQLSVIPGNIRANFEQIEREIQNARKQNTDILIFPELCLSGYMIGDLWEQNAFLRECERYGQKIADAAENIIVIFGNIAVDPKKKNNDGRVRKYNAAFAACNGQFLKNDRGLSYTIKTLLPDYRQFDDKRHFTSLPELAAEENQSISSLLAPFTFTIRQETLRAGIVLCEDSWDENARLSPMEILSEKNIDIFFNLSASPFTLEKNDKRPRLFSASLSRLGYPMLYINRRGLENNGKDCYTYDGMTAAYDPKGTLLAEAVPYQEEHSCFSFDIAAKKLAAEKEMKPFRGDMLLPALRYGLKEFLSAIHAGRVVIGISGGIDSAVNAALYRSVLPAENLLLVNTPTRFNSETTKNLARRLAENLEAPFVELPIDSFINETVSQIDDLQIPSPSDMKTLRLTGFMKENIQARDRSTRILATLSSAFGGIFTCNANKTELTVGYGTLYGDLSGAFAATADLWKHQVYALGRTLNRYFDKNMIPDEIFTVRPSAELSENQDITKGLGDPLIYEYHDFLFRSFIEPWNRITPEEILTWYSENCLEEKLGTPVSIKSIFKTHHDFITDLEKWWNLFAGFAVAKRIQAPPLLAVSRRPYGYDLRESQIAPYYTDTYIHLKNSLLSNG
;
A
#
# COMPACT_ATOMS: atom_id res chain seq x y z
N MET A 1 -25.36 -20.54 -25.02
CA MET A 1 -24.13 -19.87 -24.46
C MET A 1 -24.44 -18.43 -24.10
N ILE A 2 -24.05 -18.03 -22.91
CA ILE A 2 -24.24 -16.68 -22.36
C ILE A 2 -22.95 -15.89 -22.51
N ARG A 3 -23.06 -14.63 -22.92
CA ARG A 3 -21.94 -13.71 -23.04
C ARG A 3 -21.83 -12.83 -21.79
N ILE A 4 -20.72 -12.95 -21.06
CA ILE A 4 -20.47 -12.24 -19.81
C ILE A 4 -19.29 -11.29 -20.02
N SER A 5 -19.44 -10.04 -19.63
CA SER A 5 -18.34 -9.07 -19.63
C SER A 5 -18.01 -8.61 -18.21
N THR A 6 -16.73 -8.35 -17.97
CA THR A 6 -16.21 -7.78 -16.71
C THR A 6 -15.46 -6.50 -16.99
N VAL A 7 -15.54 -5.54 -16.09
CA VAL A 7 -14.83 -4.26 -16.22
C VAL A 7 -13.86 -4.06 -15.07
N GLN A 8 -12.58 -3.92 -15.40
CA GLN A 8 -11.53 -3.47 -14.47
C GLN A 8 -11.57 -1.94 -14.37
N LEU A 9 -12.56 -1.45 -13.62
CA LEU A 9 -12.91 -0.03 -13.54
C LEU A 9 -11.88 0.77 -12.72
N SER A 10 -11.59 2.00 -13.17
CA SER A 10 -10.87 2.99 -12.35
C SER A 10 -11.85 3.71 -11.44
N VAL A 11 -11.81 3.43 -10.15
CA VAL A 11 -12.71 4.07 -9.19
C VAL A 11 -12.03 5.26 -8.52
N ILE A 12 -12.65 6.43 -8.60
CA ILE A 12 -12.21 7.66 -7.94
C ILE A 12 -12.90 7.73 -6.59
N PRO A 13 -12.15 7.69 -5.47
CA PRO A 13 -12.75 7.67 -4.13
C PRO A 13 -13.62 8.92 -3.87
N GLY A 14 -14.84 8.70 -3.39
CA GLY A 14 -15.81 9.75 -3.08
C GLY A 14 -16.45 10.45 -4.27
N ASN A 15 -16.04 10.19 -5.50
CA ASN A 15 -16.58 10.87 -6.70
C ASN A 15 -17.62 10.01 -7.43
N ILE A 16 -18.79 9.86 -6.82
CA ILE A 16 -19.89 9.02 -7.31
C ILE A 16 -20.27 9.37 -8.75
N ARG A 17 -20.31 10.66 -9.08
CA ARG A 17 -20.72 11.12 -10.42
C ARG A 17 -19.74 10.67 -11.50
N ALA A 18 -18.45 10.92 -11.31
CA ALA A 18 -17.44 10.54 -12.29
C ALA A 18 -17.35 9.01 -12.45
N ASN A 19 -17.51 8.26 -11.35
CA ASN A 19 -17.56 6.80 -11.39
C ASN A 19 -18.79 6.31 -12.16
N PHE A 20 -19.94 6.91 -11.96
CA PHE A 20 -21.16 6.57 -12.71
C PHE A 20 -20.99 6.86 -14.22
N GLU A 21 -20.42 7.99 -14.60
CA GLU A 21 -20.17 8.34 -16.02
C GLU A 21 -19.27 7.30 -16.71
N GLN A 22 -18.34 6.70 -16.01
CA GLN A 22 -17.55 5.58 -16.52
C GLN A 22 -18.40 4.30 -16.65
N ILE A 23 -19.16 3.96 -15.60
CA ILE A 23 -20.05 2.79 -15.56
C ILE A 23 -21.07 2.87 -16.71
N GLU A 24 -21.70 4.01 -16.92
CA GLU A 24 -22.68 4.23 -17.98
C GLU A 24 -22.07 4.01 -19.37
N ARG A 25 -20.86 4.51 -19.62
CA ARG A 25 -20.14 4.25 -20.88
C ARG A 25 -19.89 2.77 -21.10
N GLU A 26 -19.48 2.05 -20.05
CA GLU A 26 -19.22 0.60 -20.16
C GLU A 26 -20.51 -0.19 -20.37
N ILE A 27 -21.64 0.21 -19.78
CA ILE A 27 -22.96 -0.38 -20.08
C ILE A 27 -23.31 -0.18 -21.57
N GLN A 28 -23.12 1.03 -22.10
CA GLN A 28 -23.37 1.31 -23.51
C GLN A 28 -22.46 0.49 -24.45
N ASN A 29 -21.18 0.32 -24.07
CA ASN A 29 -20.24 -0.50 -24.83
C ASN A 29 -20.64 -1.97 -24.82
N ALA A 30 -20.99 -2.52 -23.65
CA ALA A 30 -21.44 -3.91 -23.49
C ALA A 30 -22.71 -4.21 -24.30
N ARG A 31 -23.67 -3.29 -24.31
CA ARG A 31 -24.89 -3.40 -25.13
C ARG A 31 -24.58 -3.49 -26.64
N LYS A 32 -23.67 -2.64 -27.14
CA LYS A 32 -23.22 -2.70 -28.55
C LYS A 32 -22.54 -4.03 -28.88
N GLN A 33 -21.94 -4.68 -27.92
CA GLN A 33 -21.28 -5.97 -28.07
C GLN A 33 -22.21 -7.16 -27.85
N ASN A 34 -23.51 -6.94 -27.63
CA ASN A 34 -24.50 -7.96 -27.31
C ASN A 34 -24.13 -8.80 -26.07
N THR A 35 -23.59 -8.15 -25.04
CA THR A 35 -23.31 -8.74 -23.73
C THR A 35 -24.63 -9.03 -23.00
N ASP A 36 -24.76 -10.22 -22.43
CA ASP A 36 -25.93 -10.60 -21.64
C ASP A 36 -25.81 -10.14 -20.17
N ILE A 37 -24.61 -10.27 -19.60
CA ILE A 37 -24.29 -9.86 -18.21
C ILE A 37 -23.04 -9.01 -18.20
N LEU A 38 -23.09 -7.83 -17.58
CA LEU A 38 -21.96 -6.96 -17.34
C LEU A 38 -21.70 -6.85 -15.84
N ILE A 39 -20.44 -7.01 -15.43
CA ILE A 39 -20.08 -7.07 -13.99
C ILE A 39 -19.04 -6.01 -13.66
N PHE A 40 -19.33 -5.21 -12.64
CA PHE A 40 -18.48 -4.20 -12.05
C PHE A 40 -17.94 -4.63 -10.67
N PRO A 41 -16.84 -4.03 -10.19
CA PRO A 41 -16.23 -4.36 -8.91
C PRO A 41 -17.08 -3.99 -7.68
N GLU A 42 -16.60 -4.40 -6.50
CA GLU A 42 -17.09 -4.00 -5.18
C GLU A 42 -16.99 -2.47 -5.02
N LEU A 43 -18.05 -1.85 -4.44
CA LEU A 43 -18.14 -0.42 -4.14
C LEU A 43 -17.67 0.49 -5.29
N CYS A 44 -18.05 0.15 -6.51
CA CYS A 44 -17.56 0.81 -7.73
C CYS A 44 -18.08 2.25 -7.91
N LEU A 45 -19.14 2.65 -7.21
CA LEU A 45 -19.64 4.03 -7.21
C LEU A 45 -18.92 4.92 -6.20
N SER A 46 -18.68 4.43 -5.02
CA SER A 46 -18.24 5.23 -3.87
C SER A 46 -16.74 5.25 -3.65
N GLY A 47 -16.03 4.18 -4.03
CA GLY A 47 -14.73 3.85 -3.46
C GLY A 47 -14.89 3.03 -2.18
N TYR A 48 -13.78 2.52 -1.63
CA TYR A 48 -13.77 1.58 -0.52
C TYR A 48 -13.17 2.18 0.76
N MET A 49 -11.92 2.69 0.71
CA MET A 49 -11.25 3.32 1.85
C MET A 49 -11.55 4.82 1.91
N ILE A 50 -12.80 5.17 2.10
CA ILE A 50 -13.25 6.58 2.10
C ILE A 50 -13.54 7.14 3.49
N GLY A 51 -13.21 6.37 4.54
CA GLY A 51 -13.28 6.80 5.93
C GLY A 51 -14.65 7.34 6.34
N ASP A 52 -14.67 8.48 7.00
CA ASP A 52 -15.90 9.06 7.56
C ASP A 52 -16.88 9.65 6.52
N LEU A 53 -16.59 9.58 5.21
CA LEU A 53 -17.61 9.82 4.19
C LEU A 53 -18.80 8.85 4.33
N TRP A 54 -18.55 7.64 4.82
CA TRP A 54 -19.59 6.66 5.15
C TRP A 54 -20.59 7.13 6.23
N GLU A 55 -20.28 8.17 6.98
CA GLU A 55 -21.15 8.74 8.02
C GLU A 55 -21.94 9.95 7.52
N GLN A 56 -21.80 10.34 6.26
CA GLN A 56 -22.52 11.45 5.65
C GLN A 56 -23.81 10.96 4.98
N ASN A 57 -24.97 11.24 5.57
CA ASN A 57 -26.27 10.83 5.03
C ASN A 57 -26.53 11.34 3.60
N ALA A 58 -26.00 12.51 3.23
CA ALA A 58 -26.12 13.03 1.86
C ALA A 58 -25.34 12.12 0.88
N PHE A 59 -24.14 11.69 1.24
CA PHE A 59 -23.33 10.79 0.45
C PHE A 59 -23.98 9.43 0.27
N LEU A 60 -24.56 8.88 1.35
CA LEU A 60 -25.27 7.60 1.29
C LEU A 60 -26.47 7.67 0.31
N ARG A 61 -27.28 8.73 0.41
CA ARG A 61 -28.40 8.96 -0.54
C ARG A 61 -27.94 9.10 -1.99
N GLU A 62 -26.79 9.73 -2.22
CA GLU A 62 -26.23 9.80 -3.58
C GLU A 62 -25.81 8.41 -4.09
N CYS A 63 -25.18 7.57 -3.26
CA CYS A 63 -24.86 6.20 -3.63
C CYS A 63 -26.11 5.40 -4.03
N GLU A 64 -27.21 5.52 -3.29
CA GLU A 64 -28.49 4.87 -3.62
C GLU A 64 -29.08 5.43 -4.92
N ARG A 65 -29.12 6.76 -5.06
CA ARG A 65 -29.65 7.45 -6.25
C ARG A 65 -28.89 7.05 -7.53
N TYR A 66 -27.56 6.97 -7.46
CA TYR A 66 -26.76 6.56 -8.61
C TYR A 66 -26.80 5.06 -8.84
N GLY A 67 -27.04 4.25 -7.81
CA GLY A 67 -27.37 2.85 -7.98
C GLY A 67 -28.65 2.65 -8.81
N GLN A 68 -29.70 3.47 -8.58
CA GLN A 68 -30.90 3.48 -9.42
C GLN A 68 -30.60 3.90 -10.87
N LYS A 69 -29.74 4.90 -11.09
CA LYS A 69 -29.34 5.29 -12.44
C LYS A 69 -28.60 4.19 -13.19
N ILE A 70 -27.81 3.35 -12.50
CA ILE A 70 -27.23 2.14 -13.13
C ILE A 70 -28.34 1.19 -13.56
N ALA A 71 -29.35 0.96 -12.71
CA ALA A 71 -30.47 0.13 -13.08
C ALA A 71 -31.26 0.67 -14.27
N ASP A 72 -31.46 1.99 -14.33
CA ASP A 72 -32.13 2.68 -15.45
C ASP A 72 -31.31 2.56 -16.76
N ALA A 73 -29.99 2.61 -16.69
CA ALA A 73 -29.11 2.45 -17.85
C ALA A 73 -29.02 0.99 -18.35
N ALA A 74 -29.39 0.01 -17.52
CA ALA A 74 -29.30 -1.43 -17.80
C ALA A 74 -30.40 -1.96 -18.72
N GLU A 75 -30.65 -1.30 -19.85
CA GLU A 75 -31.67 -1.72 -20.83
C GLU A 75 -31.25 -2.97 -21.59
N ASN A 76 -32.03 -4.04 -21.47
CA ASN A 76 -31.82 -5.34 -22.14
C ASN A 76 -30.48 -6.01 -21.84
N ILE A 77 -29.87 -5.68 -20.71
CA ILE A 77 -28.64 -6.26 -20.20
C ILE A 77 -28.75 -6.41 -18.68
N ILE A 78 -28.22 -7.49 -18.13
CA ILE A 78 -28.07 -7.63 -16.68
C ILE A 78 -26.79 -6.94 -16.26
N VAL A 79 -26.87 -5.98 -15.34
CA VAL A 79 -25.71 -5.28 -14.77
C VAL A 79 -25.57 -5.69 -13.31
N ILE A 80 -24.42 -6.27 -12.96
CA ILE A 80 -24.07 -6.65 -11.59
C ILE A 80 -23.00 -5.67 -11.08
N PHE A 81 -23.19 -5.06 -9.91
CA PHE A 81 -22.29 -4.04 -9.39
C PHE A 81 -22.27 -3.98 -7.87
N GLY A 82 -21.12 -3.60 -7.30
CA GLY A 82 -20.96 -3.36 -5.88
C GLY A 82 -21.38 -1.94 -5.49
N ASN A 83 -22.20 -1.80 -4.45
CA ASN A 83 -22.61 -0.53 -3.87
C ASN A 83 -22.96 -0.73 -2.38
N ILE A 84 -23.38 0.33 -1.69
CA ILE A 84 -23.98 0.20 -0.35
C ILE A 84 -25.48 -0.09 -0.45
N ALA A 85 -25.98 -0.87 0.51
CA ALA A 85 -27.38 -0.92 0.84
C ALA A 85 -27.62 -0.24 2.19
N VAL A 86 -28.60 0.65 2.27
CA VAL A 86 -28.93 1.41 3.48
C VAL A 86 -30.27 0.93 4.03
N ASP A 87 -30.33 0.65 5.33
CA ASP A 87 -31.60 0.43 6.02
C ASP A 87 -31.92 1.64 6.91
N PRO A 88 -32.73 2.60 6.41
CA PRO A 88 -33.03 3.84 7.12
C PRO A 88 -33.88 3.63 8.37
N LYS A 89 -34.52 2.44 8.52
CA LYS A 89 -35.38 2.10 9.65
C LYS A 89 -34.57 1.50 10.82
N LYS A 90 -33.38 1.00 10.55
CA LYS A 90 -32.52 0.41 11.57
C LYS A 90 -31.34 1.33 11.87
N LYS A 91 -30.97 1.39 13.14
CA LYS A 91 -29.76 2.06 13.62
C LYS A 91 -28.87 1.06 14.33
N ASN A 92 -27.58 1.26 14.24
CA ASN A 92 -26.60 0.54 15.05
C ASN A 92 -26.64 1.05 16.50
N ASN A 93 -26.00 0.32 17.41
CA ASN A 93 -25.99 0.66 18.84
C ASN A 93 -25.42 2.07 19.15
N ASP A 94 -24.58 2.59 18.26
CA ASP A 94 -23.99 3.93 18.31
C ASP A 94 -24.86 5.02 17.66
N GLY A 95 -26.05 4.69 17.20
CA GLY A 95 -27.01 5.62 16.59
C GLY A 95 -26.81 5.88 15.11
N ARG A 96 -25.78 5.34 14.47
CA ARG A 96 -25.54 5.46 13.02
C ARG A 96 -26.57 4.68 12.22
N VAL A 97 -26.93 5.20 11.04
CA VAL A 97 -27.81 4.50 10.09
C VAL A 97 -27.15 3.20 9.67
N ARG A 98 -27.93 2.12 9.65
CA ARG A 98 -27.44 0.81 9.24
C ARG A 98 -27.14 0.77 7.75
N LYS A 99 -25.99 0.26 7.39
CA LYS A 99 -25.55 0.11 6.02
C LYS A 99 -24.75 -1.19 5.83
N TYR A 100 -24.83 -1.71 4.62
CA TYR A 100 -24.19 -2.95 4.22
C TYR A 100 -23.33 -2.71 2.99
N ASN A 101 -22.13 -3.28 2.95
CA ASN A 101 -21.39 -3.47 1.72
C ASN A 101 -22.12 -4.58 0.94
N ALA A 102 -22.60 -4.27 -0.26
CA ALA A 102 -23.54 -5.13 -0.97
C ALA A 102 -23.27 -5.19 -2.48
N ALA A 103 -23.69 -6.28 -3.11
CA ALA A 103 -23.75 -6.42 -4.56
C ALA A 103 -25.21 -6.46 -5.03
N PHE A 104 -25.49 -5.74 -6.10
CA PHE A 104 -26.78 -5.60 -6.74
C PHE A 104 -26.74 -6.21 -8.14
N ALA A 105 -27.89 -6.71 -8.59
CA ALA A 105 -28.13 -7.02 -9.99
C ALA A 105 -29.33 -6.20 -10.48
N ALA A 106 -29.23 -5.62 -11.67
CA ALA A 106 -30.29 -4.77 -12.22
C ALA A 106 -30.49 -5.04 -13.72
N CYS A 107 -31.72 -4.85 -14.18
CA CYS A 107 -32.09 -4.93 -15.58
C CYS A 107 -33.36 -4.10 -15.83
N ASN A 108 -33.41 -3.35 -16.95
CA ASN A 108 -34.57 -2.58 -17.38
C ASN A 108 -35.17 -1.68 -16.28
N GLY A 109 -34.34 -0.91 -15.58
CA GLY A 109 -34.77 0.02 -14.55
C GLY A 109 -35.08 -0.61 -13.19
N GLN A 110 -34.98 -1.93 -13.05
CA GLN A 110 -35.33 -2.64 -11.84
C GLN A 110 -34.17 -3.41 -11.24
N PHE A 111 -34.09 -3.42 -9.90
CA PHE A 111 -33.21 -4.33 -9.18
C PHE A 111 -33.80 -5.74 -9.20
N LEU A 112 -32.99 -6.69 -9.64
CA LEU A 112 -33.34 -8.10 -9.64
C LEU A 112 -33.26 -8.65 -8.21
N LYS A 113 -34.06 -9.66 -7.93
CA LYS A 113 -34.08 -10.28 -6.61
C LYS A 113 -33.37 -11.63 -6.63
N ASN A 114 -32.65 -11.92 -5.56
CA ASN A 114 -32.08 -13.24 -5.32
C ASN A 114 -33.19 -14.24 -4.97
N ASP A 115 -32.90 -15.53 -4.84
CA ASP A 115 -33.84 -16.59 -4.56
C ASP A 115 -34.59 -16.41 -3.23
N ARG A 116 -34.20 -15.44 -2.43
CA ARG A 116 -34.82 -15.05 -1.18
C ARG A 116 -35.73 -13.83 -1.29
N GLY A 117 -35.78 -13.22 -2.44
CA GLY A 117 -36.56 -12.01 -2.70
C GLY A 117 -35.85 -10.71 -2.29
N LEU A 118 -34.57 -10.74 -1.91
CA LEU A 118 -33.75 -9.55 -1.62
C LEU A 118 -33.14 -8.99 -2.90
N SER A 119 -33.14 -7.67 -3.03
CA SER A 119 -32.57 -6.98 -4.21
C SER A 119 -31.05 -6.88 -4.20
N TYR A 120 -30.37 -7.43 -3.19
CA TYR A 120 -28.91 -7.41 -3.04
C TYR A 120 -28.42 -8.60 -2.22
N THR A 121 -27.15 -8.90 -2.32
CA THR A 121 -26.43 -9.77 -1.38
C THR A 121 -25.50 -8.92 -0.51
N ILE A 122 -25.37 -9.29 0.77
CA ILE A 122 -24.56 -8.57 1.77
C ILE A 122 -23.21 -9.27 1.91
N LYS A 123 -22.13 -8.50 2.02
CA LYS A 123 -20.81 -9.02 2.36
C LYS A 123 -20.85 -9.79 3.68
N THR A 124 -20.41 -11.02 3.64
CA THR A 124 -20.47 -11.93 4.79
C THR A 124 -19.30 -11.71 5.74
N LEU A 125 -18.08 -11.65 5.19
CA LEU A 125 -16.85 -11.48 5.95
C LEU A 125 -16.37 -10.02 5.84
N LEU A 126 -16.45 -9.28 6.94
CA LEU A 126 -15.96 -7.91 7.01
C LEU A 126 -14.53 -7.91 7.55
N PRO A 127 -13.51 -7.59 6.74
CA PRO A 127 -12.14 -7.47 7.21
C PRO A 127 -12.01 -6.30 8.18
N ASP A 128 -11.23 -6.52 9.25
CA ASP A 128 -11.07 -5.63 10.39
C ASP A 128 -9.61 -5.76 10.88
N TYR A 129 -8.70 -5.81 9.94
CA TYR A 129 -7.27 -6.00 10.18
C TYR A 129 -6.46 -5.17 9.18
N ARG A 130 -5.25 -4.75 9.59
CA ARG A 130 -4.36 -3.88 8.80
C ARG A 130 -5.09 -2.59 8.38
N GLN A 131 -5.13 -2.30 7.08
CA GLN A 131 -5.78 -1.13 6.50
C GLN A 131 -7.31 -1.23 6.46
N PHE A 132 -7.89 -2.38 6.77
CA PHE A 132 -9.34 -2.59 6.68
C PHE A 132 -10.02 -2.26 8.00
N ASP A 133 -11.14 -1.55 7.91
CA ASP A 133 -12.00 -1.18 9.03
C ASP A 133 -13.49 -1.32 8.70
N ASP A 134 -13.83 -2.33 7.90
CA ASP A 134 -15.21 -2.57 7.41
C ASP A 134 -16.22 -2.62 8.54
N LYS A 135 -15.88 -3.27 9.66
CA LYS A 135 -16.80 -3.37 10.83
C LYS A 135 -17.10 -2.02 11.49
N ARG A 136 -16.27 -1.02 11.27
CA ARG A 136 -16.56 0.33 11.75
C ARG A 136 -17.74 0.95 11.02
N HIS A 137 -17.95 0.59 9.76
CA HIS A 137 -18.89 1.24 8.87
C HIS A 137 -20.08 0.37 8.48
N PHE A 138 -19.89 -0.94 8.35
CA PHE A 138 -20.87 -1.87 7.80
C PHE A 138 -21.29 -2.92 8.81
N THR A 139 -22.53 -3.41 8.64
CA THR A 139 -23.04 -4.59 9.34
C THR A 139 -22.86 -5.82 8.44
N SER A 140 -22.33 -6.90 8.99
CA SER A 140 -22.11 -8.16 8.27
C SER A 140 -23.38 -8.98 8.13
N LEU A 141 -23.36 -9.93 7.18
CA LEU A 141 -24.47 -10.89 7.05
C LEU A 141 -24.65 -11.76 8.31
N PRO A 142 -23.60 -12.27 9.00
CA PRO A 142 -23.75 -12.96 10.29
C PRO A 142 -24.42 -12.14 11.39
N GLU A 143 -24.12 -10.84 11.49
CA GLU A 143 -24.76 -9.95 12.47
C GLU A 143 -26.26 -9.80 12.16
N LEU A 144 -26.60 -9.60 10.89
CA LEU A 144 -28.01 -9.55 10.47
C LEU A 144 -28.74 -10.88 10.74
N ALA A 145 -28.08 -12.01 10.46
CA ALA A 145 -28.63 -13.35 10.71
C ALA A 145 -28.94 -13.59 12.19
N ALA A 146 -28.04 -13.17 13.07
CA ALA A 146 -28.22 -13.26 14.51
C ALA A 146 -29.39 -12.39 15.00
N GLU A 147 -29.50 -11.15 14.51
CA GLU A 147 -30.61 -10.25 14.86
C GLU A 147 -31.98 -10.76 14.39
N GLU A 148 -32.02 -11.35 13.20
CA GLU A 148 -33.26 -11.87 12.63
C GLU A 148 -33.59 -13.30 13.09
N ASN A 149 -32.77 -13.87 13.95
CA ASN A 149 -32.84 -15.26 14.41
C ASN A 149 -32.94 -16.27 13.25
N GLN A 150 -32.08 -16.05 12.23
CA GLN A 150 -32.01 -16.86 11.02
C GLN A 150 -30.60 -17.47 10.85
N SER A 151 -30.51 -18.53 10.03
CA SER A 151 -29.19 -19.06 9.67
C SER A 151 -28.55 -18.22 8.57
N ILE A 152 -27.21 -18.11 8.59
CA ILE A 152 -26.45 -17.46 7.52
C ILE A 152 -26.77 -18.11 6.17
N SER A 153 -26.84 -19.44 6.14
CA SER A 153 -27.21 -20.18 4.92
C SER A 153 -28.59 -19.80 4.40
N SER A 154 -29.54 -19.47 5.26
CA SER A 154 -30.85 -19.01 4.80
C SER A 154 -30.80 -17.60 4.20
N LEU A 155 -29.90 -16.71 4.63
CA LEU A 155 -29.76 -15.34 4.15
C LEU A 155 -28.89 -15.22 2.90
N LEU A 156 -27.87 -16.02 2.77
CA LEU A 156 -26.97 -16.04 1.63
C LEU A 156 -27.56 -16.85 0.49
N ALA A 157 -28.15 -16.21 -0.50
CA ALA A 157 -28.88 -16.85 -1.59
C ALA A 157 -28.31 -16.47 -2.97
N PRO A 158 -28.29 -17.39 -3.94
CA PRO A 158 -27.89 -17.09 -5.31
C PRO A 158 -28.91 -16.19 -6.00
N PHE A 159 -28.46 -15.52 -7.07
CA PHE A 159 -29.35 -14.88 -8.04
C PHE A 159 -29.65 -15.84 -9.17
N THR A 160 -30.92 -15.91 -9.57
CA THR A 160 -31.37 -16.69 -10.71
C THR A 160 -31.76 -15.74 -11.85
N PHE A 161 -31.05 -15.83 -12.97
CA PHE A 161 -31.24 -15.00 -14.17
C PHE A 161 -31.85 -15.84 -15.29
N THR A 162 -32.85 -15.31 -15.98
CA THR A 162 -33.38 -15.89 -17.21
C THR A 162 -32.82 -15.10 -18.40
N ILE A 163 -32.03 -15.73 -19.25
CA ILE A 163 -31.32 -15.13 -20.39
C ILE A 163 -31.60 -15.99 -21.62
N ARG A 164 -32.29 -15.44 -22.64
CA ARG A 164 -32.57 -16.15 -23.90
C ARG A 164 -33.16 -17.56 -23.67
N GLN A 165 -34.09 -17.71 -22.73
CA GLN A 165 -34.73 -18.98 -22.32
C GLN A 165 -33.81 -19.96 -21.57
N GLU A 166 -32.53 -19.63 -21.32
CA GLU A 166 -31.67 -20.38 -20.42
C GLU A 166 -31.72 -19.78 -19.00
N THR A 167 -31.57 -20.61 -17.99
CA THR A 167 -31.53 -20.18 -16.59
C THR A 167 -30.13 -20.30 -16.05
N LEU A 168 -29.56 -19.17 -15.57
CA LEU A 168 -28.25 -19.09 -14.92
C LEU A 168 -28.44 -18.83 -13.43
N ARG A 169 -27.83 -19.64 -12.57
CA ARG A 169 -27.79 -19.44 -11.12
C ARG A 169 -26.39 -18.98 -10.71
N ALA A 170 -26.28 -17.74 -10.25
CA ALA A 170 -24.99 -17.13 -9.88
C ALA A 170 -24.84 -17.01 -8.37
N GLY A 171 -23.74 -17.52 -7.84
CA GLY A 171 -23.28 -17.23 -6.49
C GLY A 171 -22.48 -15.93 -6.51
N ILE A 172 -23.01 -14.85 -5.92
CA ILE A 172 -22.30 -13.56 -5.84
C ILE A 172 -21.67 -13.42 -4.46
N VAL A 173 -20.37 -13.18 -4.42
CA VAL A 173 -19.56 -12.96 -3.22
C VAL A 173 -18.77 -11.66 -3.33
N LEU A 174 -18.37 -11.09 -2.19
CA LEU A 174 -17.68 -9.82 -2.11
C LEU A 174 -16.30 -9.99 -1.46
N CYS A 175 -15.26 -9.82 -2.23
CA CYS A 175 -13.85 -9.74 -1.84
C CYS A 175 -13.43 -10.77 -0.78
N GLU A 176 -13.46 -10.39 0.50
CA GLU A 176 -13.05 -11.22 1.66
C GLU A 176 -13.82 -12.55 1.75
N ASP A 177 -15.03 -12.61 1.22
CA ASP A 177 -15.85 -13.82 1.22
C ASP A 177 -15.21 -15.02 0.50
N SER A 178 -14.17 -14.79 -0.31
CA SER A 178 -13.37 -15.82 -0.98
C SER A 178 -11.97 -15.99 -0.42
N TRP A 179 -11.64 -15.33 0.69
CA TRP A 179 -10.36 -15.46 1.40
C TRP A 179 -10.52 -16.28 2.69
N ASP A 180 -11.28 -17.35 2.64
CA ASP A 180 -11.77 -18.12 3.77
C ASP A 180 -10.85 -19.27 4.23
N GLU A 181 -9.60 -19.33 3.77
CA GLU A 181 -8.63 -20.41 4.03
C GLU A 181 -8.57 -20.86 5.52
N ASN A 182 -8.76 -19.90 6.44
CA ASN A 182 -8.74 -20.16 7.89
C ASN A 182 -10.02 -19.65 8.59
N ALA A 183 -11.04 -19.28 7.83
CA ALA A 183 -12.28 -18.77 8.40
C ALA A 183 -13.16 -19.91 8.91
N ARG A 184 -13.85 -19.68 10.03
CA ARG A 184 -14.86 -20.61 10.55
C ARG A 184 -16.11 -20.67 9.67
N LEU A 185 -16.23 -19.76 8.73
CA LEU A 185 -17.37 -19.57 7.84
C LEU A 185 -16.87 -19.38 6.42
N SER A 186 -17.33 -20.22 5.49
CA SER A 186 -17.05 -20.13 4.06
C SER A 186 -18.30 -19.76 3.27
N PRO A 187 -18.46 -18.51 2.84
CA PRO A 187 -19.60 -18.10 2.01
C PRO A 187 -19.67 -18.85 0.67
N MET A 188 -18.50 -19.17 0.08
CA MET A 188 -18.46 -19.94 -1.16
C MET A 188 -18.95 -21.38 -0.98
N GLU A 189 -18.64 -22.04 0.13
CA GLU A 189 -19.17 -23.38 0.44
C GLU A 189 -20.70 -23.34 0.58
N ILE A 190 -21.23 -22.41 1.36
CA ILE A 190 -22.69 -22.26 1.54
C ILE A 190 -23.41 -22.07 0.20
N LEU A 191 -22.86 -21.25 -0.69
CA LEU A 191 -23.44 -21.02 -2.02
C LEU A 191 -23.29 -22.24 -2.93
N SER A 192 -22.19 -22.99 -2.84
CA SER A 192 -21.96 -24.19 -3.65
C SER A 192 -23.01 -25.27 -3.41
N GLU A 193 -23.53 -25.36 -2.18
CA GLU A 193 -24.63 -26.30 -1.81
C GLU A 193 -25.99 -25.91 -2.42
N LYS A 194 -26.12 -24.75 -3.08
CA LYS A 194 -27.38 -24.20 -3.61
C LYS A 194 -27.51 -24.37 -5.13
N ASN A 195 -26.82 -25.32 -5.72
CA ASN A 195 -26.91 -25.64 -7.14
C ASN A 195 -26.68 -24.41 -8.04
N ILE A 196 -25.60 -23.67 -7.80
CA ILE A 196 -25.16 -22.58 -8.67
C ILE A 196 -24.45 -23.10 -9.91
N ASP A 197 -24.29 -22.23 -10.90
CA ASP A 197 -23.54 -22.54 -12.14
C ASP A 197 -22.17 -21.89 -12.14
N ILE A 198 -22.03 -20.71 -11.54
CA ILE A 198 -20.82 -19.88 -11.56
C ILE A 198 -20.76 -18.98 -10.31
N PHE A 199 -19.52 -18.67 -9.87
CA PHE A 199 -19.28 -17.61 -8.90
C PHE A 199 -18.90 -16.30 -9.59
N PHE A 200 -19.45 -15.18 -9.08
CA PHE A 200 -18.98 -13.83 -9.35
C PHE A 200 -18.44 -13.22 -8.07
N ASN A 201 -17.14 -12.94 -8.06
CA ASN A 201 -16.47 -12.29 -6.92
C ASN A 201 -16.16 -10.83 -7.27
N LEU A 202 -16.95 -9.92 -6.71
CA LEU A 202 -16.76 -8.49 -6.84
C LEU A 202 -15.78 -8.02 -5.75
N SER A 203 -14.67 -7.40 -6.15
CA SER A 203 -13.59 -7.07 -5.23
C SER A 203 -13.14 -5.62 -5.32
N ALA A 204 -12.74 -5.08 -4.16
CA ALA A 204 -11.93 -3.90 -3.99
C ALA A 204 -10.69 -4.31 -3.17
N SER A 205 -9.81 -5.07 -3.80
CA SER A 205 -8.67 -5.74 -3.16
C SER A 205 -7.38 -4.96 -3.45
N PRO A 206 -6.81 -4.22 -2.46
CA PRO A 206 -5.60 -3.44 -2.67
C PRO A 206 -4.37 -4.31 -2.90
N PHE A 207 -3.42 -3.78 -3.65
CA PHE A 207 -2.13 -4.41 -3.87
C PHE A 207 -1.29 -4.43 -2.59
N THR A 208 -0.63 -5.55 -2.35
CA THR A 208 0.53 -5.66 -1.45
C THR A 208 1.49 -6.70 -2.03
N LEU A 209 2.78 -6.54 -1.75
CA LEU A 209 3.79 -7.52 -2.15
C LEU A 209 3.40 -8.94 -1.70
N GLU A 210 3.70 -9.95 -2.51
CA GLU A 210 3.39 -11.38 -2.33
C GLU A 210 1.88 -11.74 -2.42
N LYS A 211 0.96 -10.77 -2.43
CA LYS A 211 -0.48 -11.06 -2.50
C LYS A 211 -0.88 -11.66 -3.84
N ASN A 212 -0.25 -11.22 -4.92
CA ASN A 212 -0.52 -11.72 -6.26
C ASN A 212 -0.05 -13.15 -6.51
N ASP A 213 0.87 -13.67 -5.69
CA ASP A 213 1.23 -15.08 -5.68
C ASP A 213 0.28 -15.89 -4.79
N LYS A 214 -0.19 -15.29 -3.70
CA LYS A 214 -1.11 -15.96 -2.76
C LYS A 214 -2.51 -16.09 -3.35
N ARG A 215 -3.07 -15.02 -3.95
CA ARG A 215 -4.44 -14.97 -4.47
C ARG A 215 -4.78 -16.09 -5.46
N PRO A 216 -4.00 -16.31 -6.56
CA PRO A 216 -4.29 -17.39 -7.49
C PRO A 216 -4.22 -18.77 -6.85
N ARG A 217 -3.25 -19.03 -5.98
CA ARG A 217 -3.12 -20.33 -5.28
C ARG A 217 -4.33 -20.63 -4.41
N LEU A 218 -4.80 -19.64 -3.67
CA LEU A 218 -5.95 -19.77 -2.77
C LEU A 218 -7.23 -20.01 -3.56
N PHE A 219 -7.48 -19.21 -4.60
CA PHE A 219 -8.66 -19.38 -5.45
C PHE A 219 -8.64 -20.72 -6.19
N SER A 220 -7.47 -21.13 -6.74
CA SER A 220 -7.33 -22.43 -7.38
C SER A 220 -7.67 -23.58 -6.44
N ALA A 221 -7.17 -23.55 -5.20
CA ALA A 221 -7.46 -24.57 -4.20
C ALA A 221 -8.94 -24.64 -3.84
N SER A 222 -9.57 -23.52 -3.54
CA SER A 222 -10.98 -23.43 -3.19
C SER A 222 -11.89 -23.89 -4.35
N LEU A 223 -11.65 -23.40 -5.57
CA LEU A 223 -12.47 -23.76 -6.73
C LEU A 223 -12.31 -25.22 -7.15
N SER A 224 -11.10 -25.76 -7.09
CA SER A 224 -10.87 -27.19 -7.34
C SER A 224 -11.65 -28.10 -6.39
N ARG A 225 -11.82 -27.67 -5.13
CA ARG A 225 -12.61 -28.39 -4.12
C ARG A 225 -14.11 -28.23 -4.35
N LEU A 226 -14.56 -27.02 -4.71
CA LEU A 226 -15.99 -26.70 -4.88
C LEU A 226 -16.54 -27.15 -6.23
N GLY A 227 -15.73 -27.23 -7.29
CA GLY A 227 -16.14 -27.70 -8.61
C GLY A 227 -16.94 -26.69 -9.44
N TYR A 228 -16.74 -25.38 -9.22
CA TYR A 228 -17.43 -24.30 -9.94
C TYR A 228 -16.45 -23.33 -10.58
N PRO A 229 -16.77 -22.77 -11.78
CA PRO A 229 -15.98 -21.69 -12.36
C PRO A 229 -16.22 -20.39 -11.61
N MET A 230 -15.27 -19.45 -11.71
CA MET A 230 -15.36 -18.13 -11.09
C MET A 230 -14.86 -17.03 -12.02
N LEU A 231 -15.56 -15.91 -12.04
CA LEU A 231 -15.04 -14.62 -12.46
C LEU A 231 -14.71 -13.79 -11.21
N TYR A 232 -13.45 -13.38 -11.10
CA TYR A 232 -12.95 -12.45 -10.09
C TYR A 232 -12.84 -11.07 -10.73
N ILE A 233 -13.55 -10.08 -10.21
CA ILE A 233 -13.63 -8.73 -10.77
C ILE A 233 -13.07 -7.75 -9.74
N ASN A 234 -11.87 -7.20 -10.01
CA ASN A 234 -11.25 -6.23 -9.11
C ASN A 234 -11.11 -4.87 -9.79
N ARG A 235 -11.18 -3.82 -9.00
CA ARG A 235 -11.00 -2.44 -9.44
C ARG A 235 -9.53 -2.06 -9.56
N ARG A 236 -9.24 -0.96 -10.23
CA ARG A 236 -7.99 -0.21 -10.11
C ARG A 236 -8.25 1.16 -9.48
N GLY A 237 -7.21 1.83 -9.04
CA GLY A 237 -7.29 3.15 -8.41
C GLY A 237 -6.26 3.33 -7.30
N LEU A 238 -6.33 4.48 -6.66
CA LEU A 238 -5.55 4.82 -5.47
C LEU A 238 -6.51 5.31 -4.39
N GLU A 239 -6.37 4.79 -3.19
CA GLU A 239 -7.09 5.26 -2.00
C GLU A 239 -6.14 5.32 -0.82
N ASN A 240 -6.45 6.13 0.18
CA ASN A 240 -5.65 6.18 1.38
C ASN A 240 -6.46 5.84 2.63
N ASN A 241 -5.80 5.21 3.59
CA ASN A 241 -6.26 5.14 4.96
C ASN A 241 -5.18 5.79 5.85
N GLY A 242 -5.54 6.90 6.52
CA GLY A 242 -4.54 7.73 7.16
C GLY A 242 -3.49 8.24 6.16
N LYS A 243 -2.22 8.01 6.46
CA LYS A 243 -1.08 8.37 5.60
C LYS A 243 -0.72 7.32 4.55
N ASP A 244 -1.28 6.12 4.65
CA ASP A 244 -0.95 5.03 3.75
C ASP A 244 -1.81 5.11 2.50
N CYS A 245 -1.18 5.31 1.35
CA CYS A 245 -1.84 5.30 0.04
C CYS A 245 -1.70 3.92 -0.59
N TYR A 246 -2.81 3.25 -0.83
CA TYR A 246 -2.89 1.91 -1.41
C TYR A 246 -3.32 1.96 -2.86
N THR A 247 -2.63 1.22 -3.72
CA THR A 247 -3.08 1.01 -5.09
C THR A 247 -3.97 -0.23 -5.18
N TYR A 248 -4.91 -0.20 -6.11
CA TYR A 248 -5.69 -1.37 -6.52
C TYR A 248 -5.18 -1.81 -7.89
N ASP A 249 -4.73 -3.05 -7.97
CA ASP A 249 -4.03 -3.59 -9.13
C ASP A 249 -4.93 -4.07 -10.26
N GLY A 250 -6.23 -4.21 -9.99
CA GLY A 250 -7.14 -4.88 -10.91
C GLY A 250 -6.86 -6.38 -10.95
N MET A 251 -6.23 -6.84 -12.03
CA MET A 251 -5.97 -8.27 -12.28
C MET A 251 -7.24 -9.10 -12.21
N THR A 252 -8.32 -8.58 -12.82
CA THR A 252 -9.58 -9.30 -13.04
C THR A 252 -9.29 -10.62 -13.74
N ALA A 253 -9.86 -11.73 -13.25
CA ALA A 253 -9.45 -13.06 -13.66
C ALA A 253 -10.61 -14.05 -13.83
N ALA A 254 -10.41 -15.05 -14.67
CA ALA A 254 -11.34 -16.15 -14.89
C ALA A 254 -10.70 -17.48 -14.50
N TYR A 255 -11.44 -18.30 -13.78
CA TYR A 255 -11.03 -19.64 -13.34
C TYR A 255 -12.04 -20.70 -13.80
N ASP A 256 -11.53 -21.88 -14.17
CA ASP A 256 -12.36 -23.04 -14.47
C ASP A 256 -12.81 -23.79 -13.19
N PRO A 257 -13.70 -24.80 -13.28
CA PRO A 257 -14.12 -25.60 -12.14
C PRO A 257 -13.00 -26.41 -11.45
N LYS A 258 -11.84 -26.54 -12.10
CA LYS A 258 -10.66 -27.22 -11.52
C LYS A 258 -9.72 -26.23 -10.83
N GLY A 259 -10.10 -24.94 -10.80
CA GLY A 259 -9.26 -23.89 -10.26
C GLY A 259 -8.13 -23.42 -11.21
N THR A 260 -8.16 -23.82 -12.49
CA THR A 260 -7.18 -23.36 -13.46
C THR A 260 -7.45 -21.90 -13.83
N LEU A 261 -6.43 -21.06 -13.76
CA LEU A 261 -6.49 -19.66 -14.23
C LEU A 261 -6.55 -19.67 -15.77
N LEU A 262 -7.70 -19.28 -16.33
CA LEU A 262 -7.96 -19.25 -17.77
C LEU A 262 -7.52 -17.94 -18.41
N ALA A 263 -7.72 -16.82 -17.70
CA ALA A 263 -7.49 -15.48 -18.22
C ALA A 263 -7.23 -14.52 -17.04
N GLU A 264 -6.40 -13.52 -17.26
CA GLU A 264 -6.11 -12.46 -16.29
C GLU A 264 -5.88 -11.13 -16.99
N ALA A 265 -6.53 -10.07 -16.53
CA ALA A 265 -6.35 -8.72 -17.05
C ALA A 265 -4.99 -8.14 -16.69
N VAL A 266 -4.48 -7.25 -17.51
CA VAL A 266 -3.19 -6.59 -17.26
C VAL A 266 -3.32 -5.67 -16.04
N PRO A 267 -2.37 -5.75 -15.07
CA PRO A 267 -2.42 -4.92 -13.89
C PRO A 267 -2.37 -3.42 -14.21
N TYR A 268 -3.11 -2.63 -13.47
CA TYR A 268 -3.18 -1.16 -13.57
C TYR A 268 -3.66 -0.58 -14.90
N GLN A 269 -4.22 -1.40 -15.80
CA GLN A 269 -4.82 -0.95 -17.05
C GLN A 269 -6.34 -1.03 -16.99
N GLU A 270 -7.05 -0.18 -17.72
CA GLU A 270 -8.48 -0.37 -17.96
C GLU A 270 -8.65 -1.58 -18.86
N GLU A 271 -9.57 -2.45 -18.50
CA GLU A 271 -9.84 -3.64 -19.28
C GLU A 271 -11.33 -3.95 -19.25
N HIS A 272 -11.91 -4.14 -20.43
CA HIS A 272 -13.24 -4.68 -20.63
C HIS A 272 -13.07 -6.07 -21.25
N SER A 273 -13.24 -7.10 -20.44
CA SER A 273 -13.00 -8.49 -20.84
C SER A 273 -14.31 -9.21 -21.12
N CYS A 274 -14.37 -9.96 -22.21
CA CYS A 274 -15.55 -10.72 -22.63
C CYS A 274 -15.29 -12.22 -22.52
N PHE A 275 -16.29 -12.93 -22.02
CA PHE A 275 -16.27 -14.38 -21.82
C PHE A 275 -17.54 -15.00 -22.38
N SER A 276 -17.42 -16.18 -22.97
CA SER A 276 -18.53 -17.06 -23.28
C SER A 276 -18.69 -18.10 -22.19
N PHE A 277 -19.91 -18.33 -21.73
CA PHE A 277 -20.23 -19.33 -20.70
C PHE A 277 -21.27 -20.32 -21.19
N ASP A 278 -20.92 -21.60 -21.17
CA ASP A 278 -21.81 -22.71 -21.40
C ASP A 278 -22.31 -23.24 -20.04
N ILE A 279 -23.58 -23.03 -19.74
CA ILE A 279 -24.19 -23.40 -18.45
C ILE A 279 -24.16 -24.91 -18.24
N ALA A 280 -24.57 -25.68 -19.27
CA ALA A 280 -24.68 -27.13 -19.17
C ALA A 280 -23.32 -27.81 -18.95
N ALA A 281 -22.29 -27.31 -19.61
CA ALA A 281 -20.93 -27.82 -19.48
C ALA A 281 -20.15 -27.16 -18.32
N LYS A 282 -20.68 -26.11 -17.70
CA LYS A 282 -20.00 -25.21 -16.75
C LYS A 282 -18.64 -24.70 -17.30
N LYS A 283 -18.60 -24.47 -18.61
CA LYS A 283 -17.38 -24.11 -19.33
C LYS A 283 -17.33 -22.60 -19.59
N LEU A 284 -16.34 -21.96 -18.99
CA LEU A 284 -16.01 -20.56 -19.18
C LEU A 284 -14.83 -20.44 -20.16
N ALA A 285 -14.91 -19.52 -21.13
CA ALA A 285 -13.84 -19.26 -22.08
C ALA A 285 -13.73 -17.76 -22.35
N ALA A 286 -12.51 -17.22 -22.32
CA ALA A 286 -12.24 -15.84 -22.72
C ALA A 286 -12.36 -15.71 -24.25
N GLU A 287 -13.02 -14.64 -24.74
CA GLU A 287 -13.16 -14.39 -26.18
C GLU A 287 -11.86 -13.88 -26.82
N LYS A 288 -10.97 -13.30 -26.01
CA LYS A 288 -9.63 -12.85 -26.39
C LYS A 288 -8.59 -13.53 -25.52
N GLU A 289 -7.44 -13.84 -26.08
CA GLU A 289 -6.33 -14.36 -25.29
C GLU A 289 -5.87 -13.33 -24.24
N MET A 290 -5.89 -13.72 -22.98
CA MET A 290 -5.49 -12.92 -21.83
C MET A 290 -4.48 -13.74 -21.02
N LYS A 291 -3.20 -13.48 -21.23
CA LYS A 291 -2.13 -14.23 -20.55
C LYS A 291 -1.91 -13.71 -19.13
N PRO A 292 -1.78 -14.61 -18.15
CA PRO A 292 -1.43 -14.21 -16.79
C PRO A 292 -0.15 -13.38 -16.75
N PHE A 293 -0.20 -12.27 -16.01
CA PHE A 293 0.99 -11.44 -15.81
C PHE A 293 2.01 -12.18 -14.94
N ARG A 294 3.28 -12.20 -15.37
CA ARG A 294 4.39 -12.91 -14.71
C ARG A 294 5.57 -11.98 -14.37
N GLY A 295 5.36 -10.68 -14.41
CA GLY A 295 6.39 -9.69 -14.12
C GLY A 295 6.47 -9.29 -12.66
N ASP A 296 7.56 -8.57 -12.32
CA ASP A 296 7.66 -7.88 -11.04
C ASP A 296 6.59 -6.77 -10.95
N MET A 297 5.80 -6.81 -9.90
CA MET A 297 4.70 -5.87 -9.67
C MET A 297 5.11 -4.60 -8.95
N LEU A 298 6.31 -4.55 -8.36
CA LEU A 298 6.71 -3.41 -7.53
C LEU A 298 6.78 -2.10 -8.34
N LEU A 299 7.52 -2.10 -9.45
CA LEU A 299 7.64 -0.89 -10.28
C LEU A 299 6.30 -0.45 -10.90
N PRO A 300 5.47 -1.33 -11.48
CA PRO A 300 4.11 -0.97 -11.92
C PRO A 300 3.26 -0.33 -10.82
N ALA A 301 3.27 -0.90 -9.60
CA ALA A 301 2.52 -0.39 -8.46
C ALA A 301 2.98 1.00 -8.04
N LEU A 302 4.29 1.19 -7.91
CA LEU A 302 4.87 2.49 -7.53
C LEU A 302 4.62 3.56 -8.59
N ARG A 303 4.79 3.24 -9.87
CA ARG A 303 4.54 4.18 -10.97
C ARG A 303 3.07 4.57 -11.05
N TYR A 304 2.17 3.59 -10.96
CA TYR A 304 0.73 3.84 -10.98
C TYR A 304 0.32 4.70 -9.77
N GLY A 305 0.68 4.28 -8.55
CA GLY A 305 0.32 4.99 -7.33
C GLY A 305 0.87 6.42 -7.29
N LEU A 306 2.11 6.62 -7.72
CA LEU A 306 2.73 7.94 -7.80
C LEU A 306 1.99 8.85 -8.80
N LYS A 307 1.66 8.33 -10.00
CA LYS A 307 0.92 9.08 -11.02
C LYS A 307 -0.47 9.49 -10.52
N GLU A 308 -1.21 8.56 -9.92
CA GLU A 308 -2.54 8.82 -9.38
C GLU A 308 -2.50 9.83 -8.21
N PHE A 309 -1.50 9.70 -7.31
CA PHE A 309 -1.32 10.64 -6.20
C PHE A 309 -1.05 12.06 -6.71
N LEU A 310 -0.10 12.23 -7.62
CA LEU A 310 0.22 13.55 -8.20
C LEU A 310 -0.99 14.16 -8.93
N SER A 311 -1.74 13.33 -9.64
CA SER A 311 -2.97 13.76 -10.31
C SER A 311 -4.03 14.22 -9.31
N ALA A 312 -4.24 13.46 -8.24
CA ALA A 312 -5.25 13.76 -7.22
C ALA A 312 -5.01 15.08 -6.48
N ILE A 313 -3.74 15.44 -6.27
CA ILE A 313 -3.35 16.71 -5.63
C ILE A 313 -3.02 17.84 -6.64
N HIS A 314 -3.23 17.59 -7.93
CA HIS A 314 -2.90 18.53 -9.02
C HIS A 314 -1.45 19.00 -9.04
N ALA A 315 -0.50 18.16 -8.63
CA ALA A 315 0.93 18.45 -8.61
C ALA A 315 1.60 18.01 -9.92
N GLY A 316 1.77 18.93 -10.85
CA GLY A 316 2.44 18.67 -12.14
C GLY A 316 3.96 18.82 -12.10
N ARG A 317 4.54 19.39 -11.04
CA ARG A 317 5.97 19.68 -10.89
C ARG A 317 6.49 19.21 -9.53
N VAL A 318 7.73 18.72 -9.52
CA VAL A 318 8.33 18.13 -8.32
C VAL A 318 9.78 18.57 -8.15
N VAL A 319 10.15 18.93 -6.94
CA VAL A 319 11.52 19.21 -6.53
C VAL A 319 12.06 18.03 -5.72
N ILE A 320 13.22 17.53 -6.07
CA ILE A 320 13.85 16.38 -5.42
C ILE A 320 15.26 16.72 -4.97
N GLY A 321 15.50 16.59 -3.68
CA GLY A 321 16.86 16.68 -3.13
C GLY A 321 17.67 15.46 -3.56
N ILE A 322 18.81 15.66 -4.24
CA ILE A 322 19.70 14.57 -4.66
C ILE A 322 21.07 14.71 -3.99
N SER A 323 21.43 13.67 -3.23
CA SER A 323 22.69 13.62 -2.49
C SER A 323 23.83 12.91 -3.22
N GLY A 324 23.53 12.21 -4.31
CA GLY A 324 24.44 11.24 -4.94
C GLY A 324 24.36 9.83 -4.33
N GLY A 325 23.50 9.63 -3.32
CA GLY A 325 23.19 8.32 -2.73
C GLY A 325 22.00 7.63 -3.40
N ILE A 326 21.84 6.31 -3.12
CA ILE A 326 20.88 5.43 -3.78
C ILE A 326 19.42 5.87 -3.58
N ASP A 327 18.99 6.28 -2.38
CA ASP A 327 17.60 6.61 -2.11
C ASP A 327 17.12 7.80 -2.95
N SER A 328 17.90 8.87 -2.96
CA SER A 328 17.60 10.06 -3.77
C SER A 328 17.63 9.77 -5.26
N ALA A 329 18.55 8.91 -5.71
CA ALA A 329 18.69 8.52 -7.11
C ALA A 329 17.50 7.68 -7.58
N VAL A 330 17.07 6.71 -6.76
CA VAL A 330 15.91 5.86 -7.06
C VAL A 330 14.62 6.68 -7.09
N ASN A 331 14.42 7.60 -6.12
CA ASN A 331 13.29 8.50 -6.13
C ASN A 331 13.30 9.39 -7.40
N ALA A 332 14.41 10.02 -7.75
CA ALA A 332 14.51 10.84 -8.95
C ALA A 332 14.16 10.06 -10.22
N ALA A 333 14.69 8.84 -10.38
CA ALA A 333 14.38 7.99 -11.52
C ALA A 333 12.92 7.50 -11.51
N LEU A 334 12.34 7.20 -10.34
CA LEU A 334 10.94 6.82 -10.20
C LEU A 334 10.01 7.96 -10.62
N TYR A 335 10.24 9.18 -10.14
CA TYR A 335 9.46 10.35 -10.56
C TYR A 335 9.64 10.65 -12.05
N ARG A 336 10.86 10.52 -12.60
CA ARG A 336 11.13 10.65 -14.04
C ARG A 336 10.37 9.63 -14.89
N SER A 337 10.07 8.47 -14.34
CA SER A 337 9.28 7.42 -15.03
C SER A 337 7.80 7.79 -15.21
N VAL A 338 7.31 8.82 -14.53
CA VAL A 338 5.90 9.25 -14.56
C VAL A 338 5.72 10.72 -14.93
N LEU A 339 6.77 11.54 -14.85
CA LEU A 339 6.76 12.95 -15.21
C LEU A 339 7.74 13.26 -16.33
N PRO A 340 7.44 14.25 -17.21
CA PRO A 340 8.43 14.81 -18.11
C PRO A 340 9.65 15.39 -17.39
N ALA A 341 10.80 15.37 -18.02
CA ALA A 341 12.06 15.83 -17.41
C ALA A 341 12.00 17.29 -16.93
N GLU A 342 11.39 18.16 -17.72
CA GLU A 342 11.23 19.60 -17.42
C GLU A 342 10.34 19.90 -16.21
N ASN A 343 9.57 18.92 -15.77
CA ASN A 343 8.71 19.01 -14.58
C ASN A 343 9.39 18.50 -13.30
N LEU A 344 10.66 18.08 -13.39
CA LEU A 344 11.49 17.71 -12.25
C LEU A 344 12.57 18.78 -12.06
N LEU A 345 12.76 19.27 -10.84
CA LEU A 345 13.91 20.06 -10.45
C LEU A 345 14.74 19.26 -9.46
N LEU A 346 15.93 18.86 -9.87
CA LEU A 346 16.88 18.13 -9.04
C LEU A 346 17.81 19.11 -8.32
N VAL A 347 17.92 18.98 -7.02
CA VAL A 347 18.64 19.95 -6.17
C VAL A 347 19.70 19.25 -5.33
N ASN A 348 20.95 19.62 -5.52
CA ASN A 348 22.03 19.25 -4.61
C ASN A 348 22.33 20.40 -3.65
N THR A 349 22.42 20.10 -2.36
CA THR A 349 22.66 21.09 -1.30
C THR A 349 23.92 20.70 -0.50
N PRO A 350 25.10 20.81 -1.11
CA PRO A 350 26.33 20.34 -0.49
C PRO A 350 26.77 21.23 0.68
N THR A 351 27.49 20.60 1.60
CA THR A 351 28.31 21.26 2.63
C THR A 351 29.77 20.85 2.45
N ARG A 352 30.64 21.40 3.27
CA ARG A 352 32.09 21.01 3.32
C ARG A 352 32.31 19.51 3.60
N PHE A 353 31.31 18.80 4.13
CA PHE A 353 31.42 17.37 4.44
C PHE A 353 31.09 16.46 3.24
N ASN A 354 30.44 16.99 2.20
CA ASN A 354 30.13 16.22 1.02
C ASN A 354 31.36 16.02 0.12
N SER A 355 31.62 14.77 -0.22
CA SER A 355 32.72 14.39 -1.09
C SER A 355 32.49 14.84 -2.55
N GLU A 356 33.57 15.02 -3.30
CA GLU A 356 33.46 15.28 -4.75
C GLU A 356 32.83 14.09 -5.48
N THR A 357 33.00 12.89 -4.96
CA THR A 357 32.37 11.67 -5.53
C THR A 357 30.84 11.79 -5.54
N THR A 358 30.20 12.07 -4.40
CA THR A 358 28.74 12.18 -4.30
C THR A 358 28.19 13.38 -5.06
N LYS A 359 28.90 14.53 -5.06
CA LYS A 359 28.51 15.69 -5.87
C LYS A 359 28.52 15.36 -7.37
N ASN A 360 29.57 14.70 -7.86
CA ASN A 360 29.69 14.31 -9.26
C ASN A 360 28.61 13.26 -9.64
N LEU A 361 28.31 12.31 -8.75
CA LEU A 361 27.24 11.34 -8.97
C LEU A 361 25.88 12.00 -9.04
N ALA A 362 25.58 12.99 -8.18
CA ALA A 362 24.35 13.77 -8.26
C ALA A 362 24.22 14.51 -9.60
N ARG A 363 25.29 15.14 -10.09
CA ARG A 363 25.31 15.84 -11.38
C ARG A 363 25.10 14.88 -12.55
N ARG A 364 25.83 13.76 -12.59
CA ARG A 364 25.68 12.72 -13.62
C ARG A 364 24.28 12.10 -13.61
N LEU A 365 23.68 11.88 -12.43
CA LEU A 365 22.30 11.43 -12.33
C LEU A 365 21.34 12.41 -13.01
N ALA A 366 21.49 13.71 -12.75
CA ALA A 366 20.64 14.74 -13.35
C ALA A 366 20.80 14.80 -14.88
N GLU A 367 22.04 14.71 -15.38
CA GLU A 367 22.34 14.62 -16.81
C GLU A 367 21.69 13.39 -17.46
N ASN A 368 21.80 12.22 -16.83
CA ASN A 368 21.21 10.98 -17.34
C ASN A 368 19.67 11.04 -17.39
N LEU A 369 19.06 11.69 -16.39
CA LEU A 369 17.61 11.90 -16.31
C LEU A 369 17.12 13.03 -17.21
N GLU A 370 18.03 13.80 -17.81
CA GLU A 370 17.79 14.98 -18.64
C GLU A 370 16.96 16.05 -17.91
N ALA A 371 17.05 16.08 -16.58
CA ALA A 371 16.24 16.94 -15.72
C ALA A 371 16.98 18.22 -15.32
N PRO A 372 16.30 19.37 -15.17
CA PRO A 372 16.85 20.59 -14.58
C PRO A 372 17.56 20.29 -13.26
N PHE A 373 18.75 20.86 -13.10
CA PHE A 373 19.61 20.65 -11.94
C PHE A 373 20.17 21.96 -11.40
N VAL A 374 20.18 22.08 -10.08
CA VAL A 374 20.86 23.19 -9.38
C VAL A 374 21.67 22.67 -8.21
N GLU A 375 22.78 23.32 -7.96
CA GLU A 375 23.64 23.09 -6.80
C GLU A 375 23.65 24.33 -5.93
N LEU A 376 23.24 24.20 -4.66
CA LEU A 376 23.08 25.30 -3.70
C LEU A 376 23.82 24.96 -2.40
N PRO A 377 25.11 25.40 -2.24
CA PRO A 377 25.84 25.21 -0.98
C PRO A 377 25.13 25.89 0.20
N ILE A 378 25.11 25.22 1.37
CA ILE A 378 24.35 25.69 2.54
C ILE A 378 25.20 26.06 3.75
N ASP A 379 26.53 25.96 3.67
CA ASP A 379 27.45 26.20 4.80
C ASP A 379 27.28 27.56 5.47
N SER A 380 27.03 28.64 4.71
CA SER A 380 26.88 29.99 5.26
C SER A 380 25.71 30.11 6.21
N PHE A 381 24.56 29.52 5.85
CA PHE A 381 23.34 29.54 6.69
C PHE A 381 23.45 28.64 7.91
N ILE A 382 24.15 27.51 7.78
CA ILE A 382 24.45 26.63 8.91
C ILE A 382 25.32 27.36 9.93
N ASN A 383 26.39 28.02 9.45
CA ASN A 383 27.32 28.77 10.31
C ASN A 383 26.59 29.94 11.00
N GLU A 384 25.72 30.65 10.29
CA GLU A 384 24.92 31.72 10.88
C GLU A 384 23.99 31.20 11.97
N THR A 385 23.26 30.10 11.71
CA THR A 385 22.38 29.46 12.71
C THR A 385 23.16 28.99 13.93
N VAL A 386 24.33 28.40 13.74
CA VAL A 386 25.21 27.96 14.81
C VAL A 386 25.68 29.17 15.63
N SER A 387 26.10 30.26 15.00
CA SER A 387 26.58 31.47 15.69
C SER A 387 25.51 32.17 16.53
N GLN A 388 24.25 32.06 16.12
CA GLN A 388 23.12 32.62 16.85
C GLN A 388 22.70 31.80 18.07
N ILE A 389 22.88 30.49 18.06
CA ILE A 389 22.33 29.59 19.08
C ILE A 389 23.40 29.00 20.00
N ASP A 390 24.59 28.69 19.49
CA ASP A 390 25.67 28.16 20.32
C ASP A 390 26.16 29.27 21.27
N ASP A 391 26.29 28.98 22.54
CA ASP A 391 26.57 29.94 23.61
C ASP A 391 25.46 30.95 23.96
N LEU A 392 24.22 30.73 23.45
CA LEU A 392 23.11 31.61 23.80
C LEU A 392 22.80 31.53 25.29
N GLN A 393 22.77 32.73 25.91
CA GLN A 393 22.44 32.87 27.35
C GLN A 393 20.92 32.99 27.51
N ILE A 394 20.33 32.09 28.28
CA ILE A 394 18.89 32.11 28.60
C ILE A 394 18.70 32.50 30.06
N PRO A 395 18.09 33.68 30.35
CA PRO A 395 17.74 34.04 31.69
C PRO A 395 16.70 33.07 32.29
N SER A 396 16.99 32.56 33.47
CA SER A 396 16.05 31.76 34.29
C SER A 396 15.83 32.49 35.63
N PRO A 397 14.68 32.30 36.31
CA PRO A 397 14.42 32.96 37.58
C PRO A 397 15.48 32.73 38.67
N SER A 398 16.22 31.63 38.59
CA SER A 398 17.23 31.23 39.59
C SER A 398 18.66 31.21 39.06
N ASP A 399 18.87 31.26 37.73
CA ASP A 399 20.22 31.11 37.16
C ASP A 399 20.24 31.52 35.67
N MET A 400 21.43 31.59 35.08
CA MET A 400 21.70 31.86 33.66
C MET A 400 22.08 30.53 32.99
N LYS A 401 21.23 30.02 32.11
CA LYS A 401 21.50 28.77 31.39
C LYS A 401 22.18 29.08 30.03
N THR A 402 23.34 28.51 29.79
CA THR A 402 24.03 28.59 28.49
C THR A 402 23.67 27.40 27.62
N LEU A 403 23.17 27.64 26.41
CA LEU A 403 22.95 26.57 25.42
C LEU A 403 24.26 26.17 24.75
N ARG A 404 24.42 24.88 24.47
CA ARG A 404 25.55 24.33 23.73
C ARG A 404 25.05 23.38 22.64
N LEU A 405 25.54 23.56 21.43
CA LEU A 405 25.23 22.71 20.31
C LEU A 405 26.23 21.56 20.20
N THR A 406 25.74 20.34 20.30
CA THR A 406 26.55 19.13 20.02
C THR A 406 26.75 18.93 18.52
N GLY A 407 27.68 18.06 18.11
CA GLY A 407 27.86 17.67 16.70
C GLY A 407 26.58 17.16 16.08
N PHE A 408 25.86 16.28 16.76
CA PHE A 408 24.57 15.75 16.32
C PHE A 408 23.49 16.85 16.11
N MET A 409 23.44 17.86 16.98
CA MET A 409 22.52 18.98 16.78
C MET A 409 22.89 19.80 15.54
N LYS A 410 24.19 19.95 15.22
CA LYS A 410 24.67 20.63 14.01
C LYS A 410 24.36 19.84 12.74
N GLU A 411 24.38 18.50 12.79
CA GLU A 411 23.88 17.64 11.70
C GLU A 411 22.39 17.86 11.44
N ASN A 412 21.59 17.93 12.51
CA ASN A 412 20.14 18.19 12.40
C ASN A 412 19.82 19.59 11.82
N ILE A 413 20.66 20.61 12.08
CA ILE A 413 20.52 21.94 11.45
C ILE A 413 20.67 21.80 9.94
N GLN A 414 21.67 21.05 9.46
CA GLN A 414 21.89 20.83 8.02
C GLN A 414 20.67 20.17 7.35
N ALA A 415 20.15 19.11 7.95
CA ALA A 415 18.99 18.38 7.38
C ALA A 415 17.74 19.28 7.31
N ARG A 416 17.49 20.10 8.34
CA ARG A 416 16.37 21.06 8.34
C ARG A 416 16.55 22.16 7.31
N ASP A 417 17.76 22.70 7.19
CA ASP A 417 18.07 23.74 6.21
C ASP A 417 17.84 23.26 4.78
N ARG A 418 18.28 22.06 4.45
CA ARG A 418 18.04 21.41 3.16
C ARG A 418 16.55 21.32 2.84
N SER A 419 15.75 20.81 3.76
CA SER A 419 14.34 20.53 3.52
C SER A 419 13.46 21.76 3.65
N THR A 420 13.40 22.36 4.85
CA THR A 420 12.41 23.40 5.16
C THR A 420 12.75 24.76 4.58
N ARG A 421 14.05 25.09 4.42
CA ARG A 421 14.45 26.34 3.76
C ARG A 421 14.59 26.18 2.25
N ILE A 422 15.39 25.23 1.78
CA ILE A 422 15.72 25.13 0.35
C ILE A 422 14.63 24.42 -0.43
N LEU A 423 14.35 23.12 -0.14
CA LEU A 423 13.44 22.33 -0.98
C LEU A 423 12.00 22.86 -0.92
N ALA A 424 11.53 23.26 0.26
CA ALA A 424 10.19 23.81 0.42
C ALA A 424 10.02 25.15 -0.33
N THR A 425 11.02 26.03 -0.26
CA THR A 425 10.98 27.33 -0.97
C THR A 425 11.07 27.13 -2.48
N LEU A 426 11.98 26.27 -2.94
CA LEU A 426 12.14 25.96 -4.37
C LEU A 426 10.89 25.31 -4.94
N SER A 427 10.25 24.38 -4.20
CA SER A 427 9.02 23.75 -4.67
C SER A 427 7.91 24.76 -4.90
N SER A 428 7.75 25.72 -4.00
CA SER A 428 6.78 26.81 -4.18
C SER A 428 7.14 27.70 -5.37
N ALA A 429 8.42 28.07 -5.53
CA ALA A 429 8.88 28.90 -6.65
C ALA A 429 8.77 28.16 -8.01
N PHE A 430 9.01 26.85 -8.01
CA PHE A 430 8.88 26.00 -9.20
C PHE A 430 7.41 25.67 -9.55
N GLY A 431 6.48 25.98 -8.65
CA GLY A 431 5.05 25.71 -8.82
C GLY A 431 4.68 24.24 -8.63
N GLY A 432 5.27 23.59 -7.64
CA GLY A 432 5.07 22.18 -7.36
C GLY A 432 5.26 21.80 -5.88
N ILE A 433 5.63 20.56 -5.64
CA ILE A 433 5.89 19.99 -4.32
C ILE A 433 7.34 19.52 -4.21
N PHE A 434 7.83 19.24 -2.99
CA PHE A 434 9.09 18.49 -2.81
C PHE A 434 8.83 17.13 -2.15
N THR A 435 9.76 16.18 -2.35
CA THR A 435 9.62 14.79 -1.93
C THR A 435 10.40 14.47 -0.66
N CYS A 436 9.91 13.45 0.07
CA CYS A 436 10.69 12.74 1.08
C CYS A 436 11.32 11.50 0.43
N ASN A 437 12.63 11.35 0.54
CA ASN A 437 13.38 10.24 -0.05
C ASN A 437 13.69 9.11 0.94
N ALA A 438 13.08 9.12 2.13
CA ALA A 438 13.28 8.11 3.15
C ALA A 438 12.85 6.71 2.67
N ASN A 439 13.48 5.69 3.23
CA ASN A 439 13.11 4.29 3.09
C ASN A 439 12.60 3.71 4.41
N LYS A 440 12.04 2.50 4.37
CA LYS A 440 11.42 1.84 5.52
C LYS A 440 12.43 1.52 6.62
N THR A 441 13.66 1.16 6.27
CA THR A 441 14.73 0.83 7.23
C THR A 441 15.05 2.03 8.12
N GLU A 442 15.25 3.19 7.50
CA GLU A 442 15.55 4.44 8.19
C GLU A 442 14.36 4.91 9.03
N LEU A 443 13.13 4.86 8.48
CA LEU A 443 11.92 5.23 9.22
C LEU A 443 11.70 4.35 10.45
N THR A 444 12.00 3.06 10.38
CA THR A 444 11.79 2.12 11.47
C THR A 444 12.46 2.58 12.75
N VAL A 445 13.71 2.97 12.68
CA VAL A 445 14.50 3.40 13.84
C VAL A 445 14.62 4.92 13.95
N GLY A 446 13.95 5.66 13.07
CA GLY A 446 14.01 7.12 13.04
C GLY A 446 15.40 7.65 12.69
N TYR A 447 16.13 6.93 11.83
CA TYR A 447 17.40 7.41 11.29
C TYR A 447 17.12 8.48 10.24
N GLY A 448 16.89 9.69 10.71
CA GLY A 448 16.52 10.89 9.97
C GLY A 448 16.14 12.01 10.94
N THR A 449 16.07 13.22 10.44
CA THR A 449 15.84 14.43 11.23
C THR A 449 14.39 14.85 11.21
N LEU A 450 13.80 15.04 12.39
CA LEU A 450 12.47 15.63 12.55
C LEU A 450 12.43 17.02 11.92
N TYR A 451 11.43 17.28 11.07
CA TYR A 451 11.29 18.50 10.24
C TYR A 451 12.47 18.73 9.26
N GLY A 452 13.27 17.70 8.99
CA GLY A 452 14.38 17.72 8.06
C GLY A 452 14.11 16.78 6.87
N ASP A 453 15.03 15.86 6.65
CA ASP A 453 14.99 14.86 5.57
C ASP A 453 13.78 13.91 5.59
N LEU A 454 13.08 13.81 6.74
CA LEU A 454 11.79 13.10 6.85
C LEU A 454 10.58 13.97 6.51
N SER A 455 10.76 15.11 5.84
CA SER A 455 9.66 15.97 5.39
C SER A 455 9.51 15.99 3.88
N GLY A 456 8.33 16.44 3.41
CA GLY A 456 7.94 16.47 2.01
C GLY A 456 6.43 16.28 1.85
N ALA A 457 5.93 16.35 0.63
CA ALA A 457 4.52 16.13 0.35
C ALA A 457 4.17 14.62 0.25
N PHE A 458 5.13 13.80 -0.20
CA PHE A 458 4.95 12.37 -0.40
C PHE A 458 6.26 11.61 -0.30
N ALA A 459 6.21 10.40 0.23
CA ALA A 459 7.34 9.51 0.41
C ALA A 459 7.13 8.21 -0.37
N ALA A 460 7.43 8.23 -1.67
CA ALA A 460 7.10 7.13 -2.59
C ALA A 460 7.84 5.82 -2.27
N THR A 461 9.03 5.88 -1.65
CA THR A 461 9.85 4.71 -1.29
C THR A 461 9.86 4.37 0.20
N ALA A 462 9.09 5.09 1.01
CA ALA A 462 9.11 4.97 2.47
C ALA A 462 8.61 3.62 3.01
N ASP A 463 7.93 2.82 2.20
CA ASP A 463 7.51 1.46 2.54
C ASP A 463 8.43 0.37 1.94
N LEU A 464 9.59 0.75 1.42
CA LEU A 464 10.61 -0.17 0.89
C LEU A 464 11.79 -0.30 1.85
N TRP A 465 12.18 -1.54 2.14
CA TRP A 465 13.46 -1.84 2.80
C TRP A 465 14.64 -1.43 1.92
N LYS A 466 15.77 -1.12 2.51
CA LYS A 466 16.96 -0.65 1.76
C LYS A 466 17.35 -1.58 0.62
N HIS A 467 17.36 -2.90 0.84
CA HIS A 467 17.65 -3.87 -0.21
C HIS A 467 16.63 -3.81 -1.36
N GLN A 468 15.36 -3.50 -1.07
CA GLN A 468 14.32 -3.32 -2.10
C GLN A 468 14.52 -2.01 -2.88
N VAL A 469 15.02 -0.95 -2.25
CA VAL A 469 15.41 0.29 -2.94
C VAL A 469 16.51 0.02 -3.96
N TYR A 470 17.55 -0.76 -3.59
CA TYR A 470 18.59 -1.19 -4.54
C TYR A 470 18.02 -2.01 -5.69
N ALA A 471 17.14 -2.97 -5.40
CA ALA A 471 16.50 -3.78 -6.43
C ALA A 471 15.63 -2.95 -7.38
N LEU A 472 14.86 -1.98 -6.84
CA LEU A 472 14.06 -1.03 -7.63
C LEU A 472 14.95 -0.17 -8.53
N GLY A 473 16.09 0.32 -8.04
CA GLY A 473 17.03 1.09 -8.85
C GLY A 473 17.52 0.32 -10.09
N ARG A 474 17.88 -0.96 -9.91
CA ARG A 474 18.25 -1.83 -11.04
C ARG A 474 17.07 -2.07 -11.98
N THR A 475 15.85 -2.20 -11.45
CA THR A 475 14.63 -2.37 -12.26
C THR A 475 14.31 -1.11 -13.06
N LEU A 476 14.52 0.08 -12.50
CA LEU A 476 14.38 1.35 -13.20
C LEU A 476 15.37 1.49 -14.36
N ASN A 477 16.66 1.12 -14.19
CA ASN A 477 17.64 1.11 -15.28
C ASN A 477 17.18 0.17 -16.41
N ARG A 478 16.69 -1.03 -16.08
CA ARG A 478 16.10 -1.94 -17.10
C ARG A 478 14.86 -1.36 -17.78
N TYR A 479 13.99 -0.69 -17.04
CA TYR A 479 12.78 -0.06 -17.57
C TYR A 479 13.09 1.02 -18.60
N PHE A 480 14.14 1.84 -18.34
CA PHE A 480 14.57 2.88 -19.27
C PHE A 480 15.49 2.36 -20.41
N ASP A 481 15.88 1.09 -20.36
CA ASP A 481 16.90 0.50 -21.24
C ASP A 481 18.19 1.33 -21.30
N LYS A 482 18.55 1.93 -20.17
CA LYS A 482 19.70 2.85 -20.02
C LYS A 482 20.12 2.91 -18.55
N ASN A 483 21.41 3.09 -18.29
CA ASN A 483 21.93 3.35 -16.94
C ASN A 483 21.57 4.77 -16.45
N MET A 484 20.28 5.02 -16.24
CA MET A 484 19.79 6.30 -15.69
C MET A 484 20.40 6.58 -14.34
N ILE A 485 20.44 5.59 -13.46
CA ILE A 485 21.16 5.63 -12.20
C ILE A 485 22.57 5.09 -12.47
N PRO A 486 23.62 5.90 -12.33
CA PRO A 486 25.00 5.47 -12.51
C PRO A 486 25.37 4.25 -11.65
N ASP A 487 26.14 3.31 -12.23
CA ASP A 487 26.49 2.06 -11.54
C ASP A 487 27.26 2.29 -10.24
N GLU A 488 28.04 3.33 -10.16
CA GLU A 488 28.80 3.71 -8.97
C GLU A 488 27.89 4.03 -7.77
N ILE A 489 26.66 4.54 -8.00
CA ILE A 489 25.67 4.80 -6.93
C ILE A 489 25.26 3.51 -6.21
N PHE A 490 25.29 2.36 -6.91
CA PHE A 490 24.97 1.06 -6.30
C PHE A 490 26.11 0.50 -5.44
N THR A 491 27.31 1.07 -5.54
CA THR A 491 28.52 0.58 -4.85
C THR A 491 29.05 1.56 -3.81
N VAL A 492 28.67 2.84 -3.90
CA VAL A 492 29.02 3.83 -2.88
C VAL A 492 28.40 3.44 -1.54
N ARG A 493 29.23 3.47 -0.48
CA ARG A 493 28.74 3.19 0.87
C ARG A 493 27.65 4.19 1.28
N PRO A 494 26.51 3.73 1.79
CA PRO A 494 25.48 4.62 2.30
C PRO A 494 26.03 5.54 3.39
N SER A 495 25.78 6.84 3.24
CA SER A 495 26.18 7.86 4.19
C SER A 495 25.38 9.13 4.00
N ALA A 496 24.99 9.77 5.09
CA ALA A 496 24.35 11.07 5.07
C ALA A 496 25.35 12.22 4.85
N GLU A 497 26.68 11.97 5.00
CA GLU A 497 27.77 12.95 4.85
C GLU A 497 27.51 14.28 5.59
N LEU A 498 27.07 14.21 6.85
CA LEU A 498 26.72 15.37 7.69
C LEU A 498 27.86 15.78 8.62
N SER A 499 28.87 14.92 8.81
CA SER A 499 30.00 15.13 9.69
C SER A 499 31.24 14.32 9.24
N GLU A 500 32.39 14.59 9.85
CA GLU A 500 33.64 13.85 9.61
C GLU A 500 33.54 12.35 9.92
N ASN A 501 32.61 11.96 10.81
CA ASN A 501 32.36 10.55 11.17
C ASN A 501 31.60 9.78 10.08
N GLN A 502 31.15 10.45 9.05
CA GLN A 502 30.39 9.89 7.92
C GLN A 502 31.15 10.06 6.59
N ASP A 503 32.44 10.31 6.63
CA ASP A 503 33.32 10.53 5.46
C ASP A 503 33.52 9.22 4.69
N ILE A 504 32.87 9.09 3.54
CA ILE A 504 32.95 7.90 2.68
C ILE A 504 34.36 7.67 2.10
N THR A 505 35.15 8.72 1.96
CA THR A 505 36.55 8.60 1.45
C THR A 505 37.44 7.89 2.45
N LYS A 506 37.10 7.92 3.73
CA LYS A 506 37.74 7.16 4.82
C LYS A 506 37.09 5.81 5.10
N GLY A 507 36.16 5.39 4.26
CA GLY A 507 35.38 4.15 4.48
C GLY A 507 34.38 4.22 5.64
N LEU A 508 34.05 5.43 6.10
CA LEU A 508 33.01 5.67 7.11
C LEU A 508 31.65 5.83 6.42
N GLY A 509 30.55 5.67 7.14
CA GLY A 509 29.20 5.78 6.61
C GLY A 509 28.14 5.62 7.68
N ASP A 510 26.91 5.33 7.27
CA ASP A 510 25.82 5.11 8.19
C ASP A 510 26.12 3.99 9.20
N PRO A 511 25.61 4.09 10.43
CA PRO A 511 25.78 3.05 11.45
C PRO A 511 24.91 1.81 11.20
N LEU A 512 24.09 1.82 10.14
CA LEU A 512 23.22 0.74 9.75
C LEU A 512 23.95 -0.29 8.88
N ILE A 513 23.91 -1.54 9.27
CA ILE A 513 24.39 -2.68 8.48
C ILE A 513 23.14 -3.23 7.77
N TYR A 514 22.85 -2.71 6.59
CA TYR A 514 21.59 -2.92 5.90
C TYR A 514 21.31 -4.39 5.59
N GLU A 515 22.34 -5.18 5.27
CA GLU A 515 22.23 -6.62 5.02
C GLU A 515 21.76 -7.43 6.24
N TYR A 516 21.83 -6.85 7.44
CA TYR A 516 21.34 -7.41 8.69
C TYR A 516 20.13 -6.65 9.22
N HIS A 517 20.24 -5.31 9.32
CA HIS A 517 19.21 -4.49 9.98
C HIS A 517 17.88 -4.47 9.21
N ASP A 518 17.86 -4.59 7.89
CA ASP A 518 16.62 -4.72 7.12
C ASP A 518 15.79 -5.91 7.62
N PHE A 519 16.44 -7.04 7.86
CA PHE A 519 15.80 -8.28 8.29
C PHE A 519 15.43 -8.25 9.79
N LEU A 520 16.29 -7.67 10.62
CA LEU A 520 15.99 -7.45 12.04
C LEU A 520 14.75 -6.56 12.19
N PHE A 521 14.73 -5.40 11.56
CA PHE A 521 13.63 -4.44 11.68
C PHE A 521 12.35 -4.98 11.06
N ARG A 522 12.44 -5.73 9.97
CA ARG A 522 11.29 -6.41 9.37
C ARG A 522 10.63 -7.35 10.37
N SER A 523 11.39 -8.06 11.21
CA SER A 523 10.87 -8.97 12.22
C SER A 523 10.06 -8.24 13.32
N PHE A 524 10.39 -6.99 13.64
CA PHE A 524 9.65 -6.17 14.59
C PHE A 524 8.27 -5.75 14.09
N ILE A 525 8.00 -5.79 12.75
CA ILE A 525 6.86 -5.11 12.15
C ILE A 525 5.96 -6.05 11.35
N GLU A 526 6.50 -6.84 10.42
CA GLU A 526 5.72 -7.52 9.40
C GLU A 526 5.02 -8.82 9.83
N PRO A 527 5.58 -9.65 10.71
CA PRO A 527 4.89 -10.83 11.21
C PRO A 527 3.60 -10.49 11.97
N TRP A 528 2.61 -11.38 11.97
CA TRP A 528 1.43 -11.23 12.81
C TRP A 528 1.80 -11.21 14.29
N ASN A 529 2.58 -12.20 14.73
CA ASN A 529 3.22 -12.19 16.03
C ASN A 529 4.55 -11.46 15.87
N ARG A 530 4.61 -10.23 16.33
CA ARG A 530 5.80 -9.39 16.22
C ARG A 530 6.91 -9.95 17.10
N ILE A 531 8.10 -9.93 16.55
CA ILE A 531 9.29 -10.41 17.24
C ILE A 531 9.82 -9.30 18.14
N THR A 532 10.17 -9.67 19.36
CA THR A 532 10.74 -8.77 20.38
C THR A 532 12.22 -9.09 20.62
N PRO A 533 12.94 -8.27 21.37
CA PRO A 533 14.32 -8.59 21.76
C PRO A 533 14.48 -9.94 22.45
N GLU A 534 13.45 -10.44 23.14
CA GLU A 534 13.48 -11.76 23.79
C GLU A 534 13.64 -12.88 22.76
N GLU A 535 12.79 -12.91 21.73
CA GLU A 535 12.90 -13.93 20.67
C GLU A 535 14.22 -13.78 19.89
N ILE A 536 14.64 -12.56 19.60
CA ILE A 536 15.91 -12.30 18.91
C ILE A 536 17.09 -12.85 19.70
N LEU A 537 17.15 -12.57 21.00
CA LEU A 537 18.23 -13.04 21.85
C LEU A 537 18.17 -14.55 22.08
N THR A 538 16.98 -15.13 22.15
CA THR A 538 16.77 -16.59 22.19
C THR A 538 17.32 -17.24 20.94
N TRP A 539 16.94 -16.78 19.76
CA TRP A 539 17.45 -17.32 18.47
C TRP A 539 18.95 -17.15 18.32
N TYR A 540 19.50 -16.04 18.85
CA TYR A 540 20.94 -15.83 18.87
C TYR A 540 21.65 -16.85 19.77
N SER A 541 21.14 -17.12 20.97
CA SER A 541 21.70 -18.11 21.89
C SER A 541 21.62 -19.55 21.36
N GLU A 542 20.57 -19.83 20.60
CA GLU A 542 20.33 -21.13 19.94
C GLU A 542 21.07 -21.29 18.60
N ASN A 543 21.83 -20.27 18.15
CA ASN A 543 22.53 -20.22 16.86
C ASN A 543 21.62 -20.44 15.63
N CYS A 544 20.37 -19.98 15.69
CA CYS A 544 19.41 -20.04 14.58
C CYS A 544 18.93 -18.66 14.10
N LEU A 545 19.52 -17.58 14.60
CA LEU A 545 19.07 -16.20 14.32
C LEU A 545 19.11 -15.87 12.82
N GLU A 546 20.20 -16.23 12.11
CA GLU A 546 20.33 -15.97 10.67
C GLU A 546 19.20 -16.62 9.87
N GLU A 547 18.91 -17.88 10.17
CA GLU A 547 17.83 -18.63 9.51
C GLU A 547 16.45 -18.00 9.82
N LYS A 548 16.19 -17.71 11.09
CA LYS A 548 14.91 -17.12 11.54
C LYS A 548 14.64 -15.72 10.95
N LEU A 549 15.66 -14.89 10.83
CA LEU A 549 15.57 -13.60 10.19
C LEU A 549 15.55 -13.70 8.67
N GLY A 550 16.18 -14.71 8.08
CA GLY A 550 16.43 -14.84 6.65
C GLY A 550 17.50 -13.86 6.15
N THR A 551 18.41 -13.43 7.01
CA THR A 551 19.50 -12.50 6.62
C THR A 551 20.57 -13.26 5.83
N PRO A 552 21.16 -12.62 4.76
CA PRO A 552 22.19 -13.26 3.94
C PRO A 552 23.58 -13.24 4.60
N VAL A 553 23.74 -12.51 5.72
CA VAL A 553 25.04 -12.33 6.38
C VAL A 553 25.12 -13.06 7.71
N SER A 554 26.31 -13.53 8.07
CA SER A 554 26.54 -14.16 9.36
C SER A 554 26.67 -13.12 10.47
N ILE A 555 25.87 -13.30 11.52
CA ILE A 555 25.90 -12.44 12.72
C ILE A 555 27.28 -12.44 13.37
N LYS A 556 27.96 -13.60 13.40
CA LYS A 556 29.33 -13.74 13.95
C LYS A 556 30.38 -12.98 13.12
N SER A 557 30.10 -12.67 11.85
CA SER A 557 30.99 -11.83 11.04
C SER A 557 30.84 -10.35 11.36
N ILE A 558 29.66 -9.96 11.83
CA ILE A 558 29.33 -8.56 12.19
C ILE A 558 29.77 -8.27 13.63
N PHE A 559 29.34 -9.08 14.57
CA PHE A 559 29.58 -8.88 16.00
C PHE A 559 30.60 -9.88 16.54
N LYS A 560 31.66 -9.37 17.15
CA LYS A 560 32.75 -10.21 17.67
C LYS A 560 32.45 -10.78 19.05
N THR A 561 31.63 -10.09 19.84
CA THR A 561 31.28 -10.50 21.20
C THR A 561 29.77 -10.49 21.39
N HIS A 562 29.29 -11.21 22.41
CA HIS A 562 27.88 -11.13 22.84
C HIS A 562 27.51 -9.72 23.27
N HIS A 563 28.43 -8.99 23.88
CA HIS A 563 28.25 -7.60 24.30
C HIS A 563 27.96 -6.69 23.10
N ASP A 564 28.73 -6.81 22.02
CA ASP A 564 28.54 -5.99 20.81
C ASP A 564 27.15 -6.22 20.20
N PHE A 565 26.74 -7.50 20.06
CA PHE A 565 25.44 -7.87 19.54
C PHE A 565 24.29 -7.32 20.39
N ILE A 566 24.35 -7.53 21.72
CA ILE A 566 23.32 -7.07 22.64
C ILE A 566 23.25 -5.53 22.66
N THR A 567 24.38 -4.85 22.63
CA THR A 567 24.44 -3.39 22.57
C THR A 567 23.78 -2.85 21.31
N ASP A 568 24.04 -3.48 20.17
CA ASP A 568 23.39 -3.13 18.89
C ASP A 568 21.89 -3.39 18.91
N LEU A 569 21.45 -4.56 19.36
CA LEU A 569 20.03 -4.90 19.49
C LEU A 569 19.27 -3.91 20.38
N GLU A 570 19.80 -3.61 21.56
CA GLU A 570 19.20 -2.65 22.51
C GLU A 570 19.17 -1.24 21.94
N LYS A 571 20.25 -0.80 21.28
CA LYS A 571 20.30 0.51 20.60
C LYS A 571 19.13 0.67 19.63
N TRP A 572 18.94 -0.28 18.75
CA TRP A 572 17.92 -0.18 17.70
C TRP A 572 16.51 -0.40 18.24
N TRP A 573 16.32 -1.30 19.20
CA TRP A 573 15.04 -1.46 19.87
C TRP A 573 14.62 -0.20 20.64
N ASN A 574 15.53 0.41 21.37
CA ASN A 574 15.27 1.65 22.11
C ASN A 574 14.91 2.81 21.18
N LEU A 575 15.54 2.90 20.01
CA LEU A 575 15.17 3.89 18.99
C LEU A 575 13.81 3.57 18.39
N PHE A 576 13.56 2.31 18.01
CA PHE A 576 12.29 1.86 17.41
C PHE A 576 11.09 2.15 18.30
N ALA A 577 11.13 1.75 19.58
CA ALA A 577 10.04 1.95 20.53
C ALA A 577 10.01 3.35 21.17
N GLY A 578 11.08 4.14 20.99
CA GLY A 578 11.23 5.47 21.56
C GLY A 578 10.91 6.60 20.60
N PHE A 579 11.87 7.51 20.42
CA PHE A 579 11.67 8.76 19.67
C PHE A 579 11.38 8.56 18.17
N ALA A 580 11.71 7.41 17.59
CA ALA A 580 11.37 7.09 16.22
C ALA A 580 9.85 7.09 15.97
N VAL A 581 9.02 6.80 16.96
CA VAL A 581 7.55 6.89 16.86
C VAL A 581 7.12 8.31 16.43
N ALA A 582 7.64 9.35 17.10
CA ALA A 582 7.33 10.74 16.74
C ALA A 582 7.76 11.08 15.31
N LYS A 583 8.91 10.56 14.86
CA LYS A 583 9.42 10.76 13.50
C LYS A 583 8.55 10.08 12.45
N ARG A 584 8.09 8.84 12.71
CA ARG A 584 7.16 8.12 11.84
C ARG A 584 5.80 8.81 11.75
N ILE A 585 5.29 9.35 12.86
CA ILE A 585 4.03 10.12 12.87
C ILE A 585 4.18 11.40 12.03
N GLN A 586 5.30 12.11 12.14
CA GLN A 586 5.57 13.35 11.41
C GLN A 586 5.82 13.11 9.92
N ALA A 587 6.39 11.97 9.53
CA ALA A 587 6.71 11.66 8.13
C ALA A 587 5.47 11.81 7.22
N PRO A 588 5.65 12.22 5.95
CA PRO A 588 4.55 12.48 5.03
C PRO A 588 3.78 11.21 4.65
N PRO A 589 2.64 11.35 3.94
CA PRO A 589 1.98 10.24 3.30
C PRO A 589 2.94 9.41 2.44
N LEU A 590 2.72 8.11 2.43
CA LEU A 590 3.58 7.16 1.73
C LEU A 590 2.78 6.24 0.79
N LEU A 591 3.46 5.65 -0.19
CA LEU A 591 2.87 4.64 -1.05
C LEU A 591 3.06 3.27 -0.40
N ALA A 592 1.96 2.68 0.01
CA ALA A 592 1.93 1.40 0.71
C ALA A 592 2.05 0.23 -0.28
N VAL A 593 3.07 -0.60 -0.12
CA VAL A 593 3.30 -1.80 -0.93
C VAL A 593 3.57 -3.04 -0.09
N SER A 594 3.98 -2.86 1.17
CA SER A 594 4.22 -3.96 2.10
C SER A 594 2.94 -4.39 2.83
N ARG A 595 3.04 -5.46 3.60
CA ARG A 595 1.95 -5.92 4.45
C ARG A 595 1.66 -4.99 5.63
N ARG A 596 2.67 -4.21 6.06
CA ARG A 596 2.57 -3.28 7.20
C ARG A 596 3.36 -2.01 6.93
N PRO A 597 2.78 -1.06 6.20
CA PRO A 597 3.32 0.28 6.08
C PRO A 597 3.18 1.06 7.40
N TYR A 598 3.96 2.13 7.55
CA TYR A 598 3.82 3.06 8.67
C TYR A 598 2.76 4.11 8.38
N GLY A 599 1.71 4.18 9.13
CA GLY A 599 0.70 5.23 9.00
C GLY A 599 -0.64 4.90 9.59
N TYR A 600 -1.23 3.76 9.26
CA TYR A 600 -2.54 3.36 9.75
C TYR A 600 -2.53 2.04 10.52
N ASP A 601 -2.09 0.96 9.91
CA ASP A 601 -2.19 -0.38 10.50
C ASP A 601 -1.22 -0.56 11.68
N LEU A 602 -0.04 0.02 11.61
CA LEU A 602 0.88 0.01 12.72
C LEU A 602 0.44 1.04 13.76
N ARG A 603 -0.47 0.64 14.64
CA ARG A 603 -0.97 1.48 15.73
C ARG A 603 0.10 1.57 16.80
N GLU A 604 0.90 2.62 16.72
CA GLU A 604 2.02 2.83 17.62
C GLU A 604 1.59 3.56 18.87
N SER A 605 2.02 3.04 20.01
CA SER A 605 1.92 3.72 21.30
C SER A 605 3.26 4.34 21.65
N GLN A 606 3.25 5.60 22.07
CA GLN A 606 4.44 6.29 22.60
C GLN A 606 4.72 5.82 24.02
N ILE A 607 5.26 4.61 24.15
CA ILE A 607 5.69 4.03 25.42
C ILE A 607 7.19 3.80 25.35
N ALA A 608 7.83 3.85 26.51
CA ALA A 608 9.25 3.51 26.61
C ALA A 608 9.49 2.06 26.17
N PRO A 609 10.67 1.74 25.64
CA PRO A 609 11.03 0.36 25.33
C PRO A 609 10.94 -0.51 26.58
N TYR A 610 10.40 -1.72 26.41
CA TYR A 610 10.23 -2.68 27.48
C TYR A 610 11.07 -3.93 27.17
N TYR A 611 11.67 -4.49 28.23
CA TYR A 611 12.39 -5.75 28.19
C TYR A 611 11.79 -6.70 29.21
N THR A 612 11.52 -7.93 28.81
CA THR A 612 10.96 -8.96 29.68
C THR A 612 12.01 -9.48 30.68
N ASP A 613 11.56 -10.08 31.77
CA ASP A 613 12.47 -10.74 32.73
C ASP A 613 13.27 -11.87 32.05
N THR A 614 12.65 -12.61 31.15
CA THR A 614 13.32 -13.65 30.35
C THR A 614 14.47 -13.07 29.52
N TYR A 615 14.23 -11.93 28.85
CA TYR A 615 15.30 -11.23 28.12
C TYR A 615 16.46 -10.85 29.05
N ILE A 616 16.16 -10.27 30.21
CA ILE A 616 17.16 -9.81 31.17
C ILE A 616 17.99 -11.00 31.67
N HIS A 617 17.34 -12.11 32.01
CA HIS A 617 18.04 -13.32 32.46
C HIS A 617 18.97 -13.87 31.35
N LEU A 618 18.47 -13.98 30.14
CA LEU A 618 19.25 -14.49 29.01
C LEU A 618 20.43 -13.58 28.67
N LYS A 619 20.21 -12.26 28.66
CA LYS A 619 21.27 -11.26 28.49
C LYS A 619 22.38 -11.44 29.52
N ASN A 620 22.02 -11.53 30.81
CA ASN A 620 23.01 -11.67 31.90
C ASN A 620 23.78 -12.98 31.79
N SER A 621 23.11 -14.09 31.40
CA SER A 621 23.75 -15.36 31.17
C SER A 621 24.78 -15.31 30.05
N LEU A 622 24.44 -14.70 28.91
CA LEU A 622 25.35 -14.56 27.76
C LEU A 622 26.55 -13.67 28.09
N LEU A 623 26.34 -12.57 28.81
CA LEU A 623 27.41 -11.66 29.22
C LEU A 623 28.33 -12.25 30.30
N SER A 624 27.84 -13.22 31.10
CA SER A 624 28.67 -13.88 32.12
C SER A 624 29.52 -15.03 31.56
N ASN A 625 29.13 -15.58 30.41
CA ASN A 625 29.78 -16.73 29.78
C ASN A 625 30.69 -16.32 28.58
N GLY A 626 30.77 -15.06 28.19
CA GLY A 626 31.59 -14.48 27.14
C GLY A 626 32.60 -13.50 27.68
#